data_77127588e91ce1607aac43e1562243e0
#
_entry.id   77127588e91ce1607aac43e1562243e0
#
_cell.length_a   1.000
_cell.length_b   1.000
_cell.length_c   1.000
_cell.angle_alpha   90.00
_cell.angle_beta   90.00
_cell.angle_gamma   90.00
#
_symmetry.space_group_name_H-M   'P 1'
#
loop_
_entity.id
_entity.type
_entity.pdbx_description
1 polymer ?
#
loop_
_entity_poly.entity_id
_entity_poly.type
_entity_poly.pdbx_seq_one_letter_code
_entity_poly.pdbx_strand_id
1 'polypeptide(L)'
;MFKKNGLLKSPDSKPKEKYLLLFAVAFIGMMISFIPSMIVNKGIFLYYGDFNSQQMMFYQHCHDAVRSGNMGWDWGTDLGSSFVGSYAFYLLGSPFFWLTTLFPSGAVPYLIPWLLALKTAIAAITAYAYIRFFVDNTSACFIGGLLYAFSGFQTYNVFFNHFHDATAFFPLMLLGFELLVQKNKKGPFAVAVAICATISYFFFACEVVFVIIYFFLRCLDKDFEIDMKKFGLLILEAVIGVMISAVIFLPSALSVMGNYRVNERLYGLDLVIYGENVRIPRIIQSFFMLSDMPARINILNSDKARWASMAGYLPMFSMAGVIAFMRTRKKGKDSWLTKAIIVFGIMACVPILNSSFVLFNASYYARWYYMPILLMCLMTAKVIAENKDDLKKGFVPVCVVCAIFIGIGLLP
;
A
#
# COMPACT_ATOMS: atom_id res chain seq x y z
N MET A 1 29.49 -36.94 11.41
CA MET A 1 28.32 -37.70 10.94
C MET A 1 27.20 -37.61 11.98
N PHE A 2 26.41 -36.54 11.97
CA PHE A 2 25.15 -36.43 12.73
C PHE A 2 24.17 -35.68 11.84
N LYS A 3 23.24 -36.46 11.26
CA LYS A 3 22.03 -35.96 10.57
C LYS A 3 21.16 -35.27 11.63
N LYS A 4 21.00 -33.95 11.56
CA LYS A 4 19.85 -33.28 12.17
C LYS A 4 18.65 -33.44 11.24
N ASN A 5 17.91 -34.52 11.45
CA ASN A 5 16.60 -34.72 10.87
C ASN A 5 15.57 -33.80 11.51
N GLY A 6 14.88 -33.06 10.69
CA GLY A 6 13.45 -32.94 10.60
C GLY A 6 12.64 -32.81 11.89
N LEU A 7 12.38 -31.57 12.30
CA LEU A 7 11.22 -31.26 13.12
C LEU A 7 10.55 -30.03 12.47
N LEU A 8 9.25 -30.21 12.18
CA LEU A 8 8.28 -29.24 11.64
C LEU A 8 7.97 -29.40 10.14
N LYS A 9 7.59 -30.62 9.75
CA LYS A 9 6.51 -30.81 8.77
C LYS A 9 5.25 -31.17 9.54
N SER A 10 4.54 -30.18 10.07
CA SER A 10 3.11 -30.37 10.33
C SER A 10 2.43 -30.45 8.96
N PRO A 11 1.50 -31.41 8.73
CA PRO A 11 0.69 -31.39 7.51
C PRO A 11 -0.09 -30.07 7.51
N ASP A 12 0.20 -29.21 6.54
CA ASP A 12 -0.48 -27.93 6.39
C ASP A 12 -1.98 -28.16 6.25
N SER A 13 -2.74 -27.59 7.17
CA SER A 13 -4.17 -27.37 7.00
C SER A 13 -4.45 -26.83 5.59
N LYS A 14 -5.53 -27.30 4.97
CA LYS A 14 -5.92 -26.98 3.60
C LYS A 14 -5.70 -25.49 3.30
N PRO A 15 -5.03 -25.12 2.20
CA PRO A 15 -4.66 -23.73 1.92
C PRO A 15 -5.86 -22.75 1.99
N LYS A 16 -7.05 -23.22 1.60
CA LYS A 16 -8.30 -22.43 1.63
C LYS A 16 -8.72 -22.00 3.04
N GLU A 17 -8.51 -22.84 4.04
CA GLU A 17 -8.85 -22.52 5.44
C GLU A 17 -7.98 -21.38 5.99
N LYS A 18 -6.72 -21.30 5.57
CA LYS A 18 -5.80 -20.21 5.97
C LYS A 18 -6.20 -18.87 5.39
N TYR A 19 -6.66 -18.81 4.13
CA TYR A 19 -7.17 -17.57 3.54
C TYR A 19 -8.40 -17.06 4.28
N LEU A 20 -9.36 -17.94 4.57
CA LEU A 20 -10.58 -17.56 5.29
C LEU A 20 -10.27 -17.10 6.71
N LEU A 21 -9.39 -17.81 7.42
CA LEU A 21 -8.96 -17.42 8.77
C LEU A 21 -8.26 -16.07 8.76
N LEU A 22 -7.34 -15.82 7.81
CA LEU A 22 -6.62 -14.56 7.70
C LEU A 22 -7.59 -13.41 7.40
N PHE A 23 -8.51 -13.63 6.46
CA PHE A 23 -9.58 -12.67 6.17
C PHE A 23 -10.38 -12.32 7.42
N ALA A 24 -10.86 -13.33 8.14
CA ALA A 24 -11.65 -13.14 9.36
C ALA A 24 -10.87 -12.39 10.45
N VAL A 25 -9.61 -12.77 10.69
CA VAL A 25 -8.76 -12.12 11.70
C VAL A 25 -8.51 -10.65 11.34
N ALA A 26 -8.20 -10.35 10.07
CA ALA A 26 -7.97 -8.98 9.64
C ALA A 26 -9.25 -8.14 9.67
N PHE A 27 -10.38 -8.70 9.21
CA PHE A 27 -11.68 -8.03 9.24
C PHE A 27 -12.14 -7.71 10.66
N ILE A 28 -12.13 -8.71 11.54
CA ILE A 28 -12.55 -8.56 12.95
C ILE A 28 -11.60 -7.61 13.68
N GLY A 29 -10.28 -7.75 13.47
CA GLY A 29 -9.29 -6.87 14.09
C GLY A 29 -9.51 -5.40 13.73
N MET A 30 -9.84 -5.11 12.46
CA MET A 30 -10.16 -3.74 12.05
C MET A 30 -11.49 -3.26 12.63
N MET A 31 -12.52 -4.11 12.64
CA MET A 31 -13.81 -3.78 13.24
C MET A 31 -13.70 -3.47 14.74
N ILE A 32 -12.90 -4.26 15.48
CA ILE A 32 -12.67 -4.01 16.92
C ILE A 32 -12.11 -2.58 17.14
N SER A 33 -11.25 -2.08 16.28
CA SER A 33 -10.71 -0.72 16.39
C SER A 33 -11.74 0.38 16.08
N PHE A 34 -12.78 0.09 15.30
CA PHE A 34 -13.84 1.04 14.96
C PHE A 34 -15.01 1.05 15.93
N ILE A 35 -15.29 -0.07 16.60
CA ILE A 35 -16.43 -0.25 17.53
C ILE A 35 -16.54 0.88 18.56
N PRO A 36 -15.50 1.35 19.24
CA PRO A 36 -15.63 2.43 20.23
C PRO A 36 -16.24 3.71 19.63
N SER A 37 -15.74 4.13 18.45
CA SER A 37 -16.30 5.30 17.75
C SER A 37 -17.74 5.05 17.29
N MET A 38 -18.05 3.87 16.78
CA MET A 38 -19.40 3.51 16.33
C MET A 38 -20.41 3.48 17.47
N ILE A 39 -20.03 3.01 18.67
CA ILE A 39 -20.93 3.01 19.84
C ILE A 39 -21.27 4.46 20.23
N VAL A 40 -20.27 5.34 20.33
CA VAL A 40 -20.46 6.73 20.70
C VAL A 40 -21.32 7.48 19.67
N ASN A 41 -21.16 7.17 18.38
CA ASN A 41 -21.81 7.87 17.28
C ASN A 41 -23.00 7.09 16.69
N LYS A 42 -23.68 6.25 17.49
CA LYS A 42 -24.90 5.55 17.12
C LYS A 42 -24.80 4.72 15.82
N GLY A 43 -23.67 4.02 15.66
CA GLY A 43 -23.40 3.13 14.52
C GLY A 43 -22.56 3.76 13.40
N ILE A 44 -22.33 5.07 13.42
CA ILE A 44 -21.49 5.76 12.43
C ILE A 44 -20.06 5.79 12.94
N PHE A 45 -19.11 5.44 12.08
CA PHE A 45 -17.69 5.64 12.37
C PHE A 45 -17.30 7.08 11.99
N LEU A 46 -16.96 7.89 12.98
CA LEU A 46 -16.40 9.23 12.78
C LEU A 46 -14.91 9.20 13.09
N TYR A 47 -14.17 9.92 12.27
CA TYR A 47 -12.74 10.10 12.44
C TYR A 47 -12.42 11.60 12.44
N TYR A 48 -11.41 12.08 11.73
CA TYR A 48 -11.08 13.51 11.64
C TYR A 48 -10.71 13.89 10.19
N GLY A 49 -10.59 15.20 9.93
CA GLY A 49 -10.14 15.76 8.66
C GLY A 49 -10.97 15.28 7.49
N ASP A 50 -10.29 14.93 6.41
CA ASP A 50 -10.90 14.55 5.14
C ASP A 50 -11.82 13.32 5.24
N PHE A 51 -11.70 12.50 6.29
CA PHE A 51 -12.62 11.38 6.46
C PHE A 51 -14.06 11.86 6.61
N ASN A 52 -14.30 12.79 7.55
CA ASN A 52 -15.66 13.28 7.82
C ASN A 52 -16.12 14.30 6.78
N SER A 53 -15.24 15.27 6.45
CA SER A 53 -15.62 16.40 5.58
C SER A 53 -15.62 16.08 4.09
N GLN A 54 -14.94 15.03 3.67
CA GLN A 54 -14.78 14.69 2.26
C GLN A 54 -15.22 13.25 1.97
N GLN A 55 -14.60 12.25 2.59
CA GLN A 55 -14.81 10.86 2.19
C GLN A 55 -16.24 10.40 2.42
N MET A 56 -16.83 10.71 3.58
CA MET A 56 -18.23 10.36 3.85
C MET A 56 -19.19 11.08 2.91
N MET A 57 -18.96 12.37 2.67
CA MET A 57 -19.81 13.17 1.77
C MET A 57 -19.72 12.67 0.33
N PHE A 58 -18.52 12.33 -0.14
CA PHE A 58 -18.34 11.80 -1.50
C PHE A 58 -18.99 10.44 -1.68
N TYR A 59 -18.90 9.54 -0.70
CA TYR A 59 -19.61 8.26 -0.74
C TYR A 59 -21.12 8.46 -0.87
N GLN A 60 -21.71 9.35 -0.05
CA GLN A 60 -23.14 9.65 -0.08
C GLN A 60 -23.56 10.27 -1.42
N HIS A 61 -22.86 11.32 -1.83
CA HIS A 61 -23.18 12.05 -3.07
C HIS A 61 -23.04 11.15 -4.31
N CYS A 62 -21.93 10.42 -4.42
CA CYS A 62 -21.72 9.52 -5.56
C CYS A 62 -22.71 8.36 -5.59
N HIS A 63 -23.07 7.80 -4.41
CA HIS A 63 -24.11 6.77 -4.31
C HIS A 63 -25.44 7.28 -4.88
N ASP A 64 -25.87 8.49 -4.48
CA ASP A 64 -27.13 9.06 -4.90
C ASP A 64 -27.11 9.43 -6.39
N ALA A 65 -25.98 9.98 -6.89
CA ALA A 65 -25.79 10.28 -8.31
C ALA A 65 -25.84 9.02 -9.18
N VAL A 66 -25.18 7.93 -8.78
CA VAL A 66 -25.21 6.65 -9.51
C VAL A 66 -26.61 6.07 -9.52
N ARG A 67 -27.31 6.05 -8.39
CA ARG A 67 -28.67 5.49 -8.32
C ARG A 67 -29.72 6.29 -9.07
N SER A 68 -29.53 7.61 -9.19
CA SER A 68 -30.39 8.47 -10.00
C SER A 68 -30.02 8.54 -11.49
N GLY A 69 -28.87 7.95 -11.88
CA GLY A 69 -28.36 8.02 -13.24
C GLY A 69 -27.65 9.35 -13.62
N ASN A 70 -27.43 10.25 -12.66
CA ASN A 70 -26.85 11.56 -12.87
C ASN A 70 -25.30 11.51 -12.79
N MET A 71 -24.65 10.84 -13.72
CA MET A 71 -23.19 10.66 -13.74
C MET A 71 -22.46 11.53 -14.80
N GLY A 72 -23.13 12.51 -15.35
CA GLY A 72 -22.58 13.42 -16.35
C GLY A 72 -21.98 14.69 -15.75
N TRP A 73 -22.62 15.82 -16.03
CA TRP A 73 -22.32 17.11 -15.43
C TRP A 73 -23.02 17.24 -14.09
N ASP A 74 -22.24 17.46 -13.03
CA ASP A 74 -22.75 17.53 -11.66
C ASP A 74 -22.80 18.97 -11.14
N TRP A 75 -23.99 19.52 -11.01
CA TRP A 75 -24.22 20.87 -10.48
C TRP A 75 -24.04 20.95 -8.96
N GLY A 76 -24.04 19.84 -8.25
CA GLY A 76 -23.79 19.78 -6.81
C GLY A 76 -22.32 19.86 -6.42
N THR A 77 -21.41 19.79 -7.40
CA THR A 77 -19.97 19.84 -7.17
C THR A 77 -19.40 21.15 -7.72
N ASP A 78 -18.85 22.01 -6.86
CA ASP A 78 -18.12 23.25 -7.20
C ASP A 78 -18.82 24.16 -8.24
N LEU A 79 -20.14 24.36 -8.10
CA LEU A 79 -20.96 25.14 -9.03
C LEU A 79 -21.11 24.52 -10.44
N GLY A 80 -20.77 23.28 -10.57
CA GLY A 80 -20.82 22.49 -11.80
C GLY A 80 -19.48 21.93 -12.23
N SER A 81 -19.37 20.62 -12.28
CA SER A 81 -18.15 19.90 -12.63
C SER A 81 -18.46 18.57 -13.31
N SER A 82 -17.46 18.01 -14.01
CA SER A 82 -17.54 16.64 -14.51
C SER A 82 -17.57 15.64 -13.34
N PHE A 83 -18.60 14.83 -13.26
CA PHE A 83 -18.73 13.80 -12.22
C PHE A 83 -17.54 12.82 -12.24
N VAL A 84 -17.16 12.32 -13.41
CA VAL A 84 -16.00 11.43 -13.56
C VAL A 84 -14.71 12.15 -13.16
N GLY A 85 -14.52 13.39 -13.61
CA GLY A 85 -13.33 14.19 -13.29
C GLY A 85 -13.16 14.45 -11.79
N SER A 86 -14.25 14.65 -11.08
CA SER A 86 -14.25 14.95 -9.65
C SER A 86 -14.09 13.68 -8.78
N TYR A 87 -14.68 12.56 -9.16
CA TYR A 87 -14.81 11.39 -8.27
C TYR A 87 -14.07 10.13 -8.71
N ALA A 88 -13.50 10.09 -9.92
CA ALA A 88 -12.74 8.93 -10.37
C ALA A 88 -11.52 8.62 -9.49
N PHE A 89 -10.83 9.64 -8.99
CA PHE A 89 -9.71 9.48 -8.07
C PHE A 89 -10.11 8.80 -6.75
N TYR A 90 -11.35 9.06 -6.29
CA TYR A 90 -11.81 8.67 -4.96
C TYR A 90 -12.58 7.36 -4.94
N LEU A 91 -13.53 7.15 -5.88
CA LEU A 91 -14.58 6.16 -5.69
C LEU A 91 -14.95 5.34 -6.92
N LEU A 92 -14.99 5.95 -8.13
CA LEU A 92 -15.68 5.33 -9.27
C LEU A 92 -15.05 4.02 -9.72
N GLY A 93 -13.75 3.85 -9.55
CA GLY A 93 -13.04 2.60 -9.82
C GLY A 93 -13.08 1.59 -8.66
N SER A 94 -13.60 1.98 -7.49
CA SER A 94 -13.59 1.14 -6.29
C SER A 94 -14.68 0.08 -6.31
N PRO A 95 -14.36 -1.23 -6.28
CA PRO A 95 -15.39 -2.26 -6.16
C PRO A 95 -16.16 -2.15 -4.83
N PHE A 96 -15.54 -1.60 -3.80
CA PHE A 96 -16.16 -1.42 -2.49
C PHE A 96 -17.20 -0.30 -2.50
N PHE A 97 -16.95 0.77 -3.26
CA PHE A 97 -17.97 1.80 -3.46
C PHE A 97 -19.22 1.22 -4.14
N TRP A 98 -19.05 0.43 -5.19
CA TRP A 98 -20.17 -0.18 -5.91
C TRP A 98 -21.02 -1.10 -5.04
N LEU A 99 -20.48 -1.70 -3.98
CA LEU A 99 -21.27 -2.44 -3.01
C LEU A 99 -22.30 -1.56 -2.28
N THR A 100 -22.03 -0.27 -2.09
CA THR A 100 -22.96 0.64 -1.44
C THR A 100 -24.25 0.81 -2.23
N THR A 101 -24.20 0.74 -3.55
CA THR A 101 -25.35 0.94 -4.44
C THR A 101 -26.42 -0.15 -4.29
N LEU A 102 -26.10 -1.26 -3.64
CA LEU A 102 -27.06 -2.32 -3.28
C LEU A 102 -27.95 -1.95 -2.08
N PHE A 103 -27.63 -0.87 -1.38
CA PHE A 103 -28.33 -0.43 -0.16
C PHE A 103 -29.03 0.91 -0.38
N PRO A 104 -30.01 1.28 0.46
CA PRO A 104 -30.63 2.59 0.40
C PRO A 104 -29.64 3.70 0.82
N SER A 105 -29.86 4.93 0.32
CA SER A 105 -29.02 6.11 0.58
C SER A 105 -28.70 6.33 2.07
N GLY A 106 -29.70 6.24 2.94
CA GLY A 106 -29.51 6.41 4.39
C GLY A 106 -28.63 5.36 5.07
N ALA A 107 -28.28 4.25 4.41
CA ALA A 107 -27.39 3.22 4.95
C ALA A 107 -25.90 3.55 4.69
N VAL A 108 -25.58 4.41 3.73
CA VAL A 108 -24.20 4.64 3.27
C VAL A 108 -23.24 5.02 4.39
N PRO A 109 -23.53 5.96 5.31
CA PRO A 109 -22.64 6.30 6.41
C PRO A 109 -22.32 5.12 7.33
N TYR A 110 -23.27 4.21 7.51
CA TYR A 110 -23.10 3.01 8.35
C TYR A 110 -22.28 1.92 7.67
N LEU A 111 -22.21 1.90 6.33
CA LEU A 111 -21.45 0.90 5.57
C LEU A 111 -19.95 1.20 5.55
N ILE A 112 -19.54 2.46 5.65
CA ILE A 112 -18.14 2.85 5.47
C ILE A 112 -17.14 2.10 6.36
N PRO A 113 -17.35 1.92 7.68
CA PRO A 113 -16.43 1.16 8.53
C PRO A 113 -16.33 -0.31 8.11
N TRP A 114 -17.43 -0.93 7.69
CA TRP A 114 -17.45 -2.30 7.20
C TRP A 114 -16.67 -2.46 5.89
N LEU A 115 -16.78 -1.49 5.00
CA LEU A 115 -16.03 -1.47 3.74
C LEU A 115 -14.53 -1.28 4.00
N LEU A 116 -14.13 -0.43 4.96
CA LEU A 116 -12.74 -0.29 5.37
C LEU A 116 -12.17 -1.59 5.95
N ALA A 117 -12.93 -2.26 6.81
CA ALA A 117 -12.53 -3.56 7.34
C ALA A 117 -12.42 -4.62 6.22
N LEU A 118 -13.32 -4.58 5.23
CA LEU A 118 -13.27 -5.46 4.06
C LEU A 118 -12.01 -5.19 3.20
N LYS A 119 -11.67 -3.93 2.95
CA LYS A 119 -10.42 -3.54 2.24
C LYS A 119 -9.19 -4.07 2.96
N THR A 120 -9.13 -3.89 4.29
CA THR A 120 -8.03 -4.38 5.12
C THR A 120 -7.91 -5.90 5.06
N ALA A 121 -9.03 -6.63 5.12
CA ALA A 121 -9.04 -8.08 5.01
C ALA A 121 -8.57 -8.58 3.63
N ILE A 122 -8.97 -7.89 2.55
CA ILE A 122 -8.51 -8.19 1.20
C ILE A 122 -7.01 -7.88 1.07
N ALA A 123 -6.53 -6.76 1.60
CA ALA A 123 -5.10 -6.46 1.63
C ALA A 123 -4.28 -7.57 2.33
N ALA A 124 -4.79 -8.11 3.44
CA ALA A 124 -4.15 -9.22 4.15
C ALA A 124 -4.01 -10.48 3.28
N ILE A 125 -5.11 -10.91 2.63
CA ILE A 125 -5.10 -12.15 1.83
C ILE A 125 -4.33 -12.00 0.51
N THR A 126 -4.34 -10.84 -0.11
CA THR A 126 -3.56 -10.58 -1.34
C THR A 126 -2.06 -10.51 -1.05
N ALA A 127 -1.66 -9.86 0.05
CA ALA A 127 -0.28 -9.87 0.53
C ALA A 127 0.17 -11.27 0.93
N TYR A 128 -0.67 -12.04 1.63
CA TYR A 128 -0.40 -13.45 1.92
C TYR A 128 -0.15 -14.25 0.63
N ALA A 129 -0.99 -14.08 -0.40
CA ALA A 129 -0.84 -14.78 -1.67
C ALA A 129 0.50 -14.47 -2.35
N TYR A 130 0.90 -13.19 -2.36
CA TYR A 130 2.20 -12.76 -2.88
C TYR A 130 3.36 -13.34 -2.06
N ILE A 131 3.31 -13.27 -0.73
CA ILE A 131 4.36 -13.80 0.15
C ILE A 131 4.48 -15.32 0.02
N ARG A 132 3.35 -16.04 -0.13
CA ARG A 132 3.31 -17.50 -0.34
C ARG A 132 4.02 -17.95 -1.61
N PHE A 133 4.13 -17.08 -2.59
CA PHE A 133 4.90 -17.37 -3.80
C PHE A 133 6.40 -17.59 -3.51
N PHE A 134 6.93 -16.92 -2.49
CA PHE A 134 8.35 -16.96 -2.10
C PHE A 134 8.65 -17.78 -0.85
N VAL A 135 7.66 -18.05 -0.04
CA VAL A 135 7.82 -18.65 1.30
C VAL A 135 6.86 -19.82 1.49
N ASP A 136 7.40 -21.00 1.79
CA ASP A 136 6.58 -22.22 1.99
C ASP A 136 5.92 -22.29 3.38
N ASN A 137 6.44 -21.59 4.38
CA ASN A 137 5.91 -21.60 5.75
C ASN A 137 4.63 -20.75 5.82
N THR A 138 3.48 -21.42 5.94
CA THR A 138 2.16 -20.79 5.97
C THR A 138 1.96 -19.85 7.16
N SER A 139 2.52 -20.14 8.32
CA SER A 139 2.41 -19.28 9.50
C SER A 139 3.22 -17.99 9.33
N ALA A 140 4.41 -18.07 8.75
CA ALA A 140 5.20 -16.89 8.43
C ALA A 140 4.51 -16.01 7.39
N CYS A 141 3.88 -16.62 6.36
CA CYS A 141 3.09 -15.89 5.37
C CYS A 141 1.85 -15.24 5.98
N PHE A 142 1.18 -15.93 6.91
CA PHE A 142 0.03 -15.39 7.65
C PHE A 142 0.41 -14.14 8.45
N ILE A 143 1.53 -14.19 9.17
CA ILE A 143 2.08 -13.02 9.87
C ILE A 143 2.40 -11.91 8.87
N GLY A 144 3.07 -12.22 7.75
CA GLY A 144 3.38 -11.23 6.72
C GLY A 144 2.15 -10.53 6.14
N GLY A 145 1.06 -11.28 5.91
CA GLY A 145 -0.22 -10.71 5.47
C GLY A 145 -0.83 -9.75 6.50
N LEU A 146 -0.82 -10.11 7.79
CA LEU A 146 -1.28 -9.22 8.87
C LEU A 146 -0.40 -7.97 9.01
N LEU A 147 0.93 -8.12 8.92
CA LEU A 147 1.85 -6.99 9.00
C LEU A 147 1.58 -5.97 7.87
N TYR A 148 1.26 -6.44 6.67
CA TYR A 148 0.87 -5.58 5.56
C TYR A 148 -0.46 -4.87 5.82
N ALA A 149 -1.48 -5.63 6.20
CA ALA A 149 -2.83 -5.14 6.43
C ALA A 149 -2.95 -4.12 7.57
N PHE A 150 -2.09 -4.24 8.58
CA PHE A 150 -2.05 -3.34 9.75
C PHE A 150 -0.78 -2.47 9.77
N SER A 151 -0.10 -2.33 8.64
CA SER A 151 1.08 -1.46 8.53
C SER A 151 0.76 0.00 8.85
N GLY A 152 1.79 0.76 9.14
CA GLY A 152 1.66 2.21 9.39
C GLY A 152 0.95 2.93 8.26
N PHE A 153 1.20 2.56 7.01
CA PHE A 153 0.50 3.14 5.86
C PHE A 153 -1.01 2.94 5.94
N GLN A 154 -1.47 1.74 6.27
CA GLN A 154 -2.89 1.42 6.40
C GLN A 154 -3.53 2.18 7.57
N THR A 155 -2.90 2.15 8.74
CA THR A 155 -3.45 2.79 9.94
C THR A 155 -3.44 4.31 9.85
N TYR A 156 -2.40 4.89 9.25
CA TYR A 156 -2.31 6.33 9.04
C TYR A 156 -3.35 6.85 8.06
N ASN A 157 -3.58 6.13 6.95
CA ASN A 157 -4.44 6.60 5.86
C ASN A 157 -5.92 6.24 6.03
N VAL A 158 -6.39 5.88 7.23
CA VAL A 158 -7.83 5.67 7.48
C VAL A 158 -8.67 6.88 7.07
N PHE A 159 -8.14 8.10 7.24
CA PHE A 159 -8.82 9.32 6.80
C PHE A 159 -8.85 9.52 5.28
N PHE A 160 -8.01 8.81 4.53
CA PHE A 160 -8.05 8.70 3.07
C PHE A 160 -8.56 7.32 2.65
N ASN A 161 -9.81 7.03 2.90
CA ASN A 161 -10.45 5.73 2.67
C ASN A 161 -10.10 5.09 1.32
N HIS A 162 -10.03 5.88 0.24
CA HIS A 162 -9.74 5.42 -1.12
C HIS A 162 -8.29 4.91 -1.30
N PHE A 163 -7.34 5.23 -0.43
CA PHE A 163 -5.98 4.68 -0.50
C PHE A 163 -5.95 3.18 -0.20
N HIS A 164 -6.90 2.72 0.60
CA HIS A 164 -7.02 1.30 0.94
C HIS A 164 -7.45 0.42 -0.24
N ASP A 165 -8.07 1.01 -1.26
CA ASP A 165 -8.38 0.28 -2.50
C ASP A 165 -7.10 -0.14 -3.24
N ALA A 166 -6.14 0.78 -3.39
CA ALA A 166 -4.86 0.48 -4.02
C ALA A 166 -4.07 -0.57 -3.23
N THR A 167 -3.98 -0.41 -1.90
CA THR A 167 -3.25 -1.36 -1.05
C THR A 167 -3.88 -2.76 -1.06
N ALA A 168 -5.20 -2.86 -1.23
CA ALA A 168 -5.90 -4.14 -1.26
C ALA A 168 -5.53 -4.99 -2.49
N PHE A 169 -5.26 -4.37 -3.63
CA PHE A 169 -5.08 -5.11 -4.89
C PHE A 169 -3.65 -5.08 -5.44
N PHE A 170 -2.82 -4.12 -5.05
CA PHE A 170 -1.42 -4.06 -5.50
C PHE A 170 -0.62 -5.37 -5.34
N PRO A 171 -0.74 -6.14 -4.23
CA PRO A 171 -0.02 -7.40 -4.11
C PRO A 171 -0.32 -8.40 -5.22
N LEU A 172 -1.53 -8.34 -5.82
CA LEU A 172 -1.90 -9.19 -6.96
C LEU A 172 -1.14 -8.82 -8.23
N MET A 173 -0.79 -7.53 -8.40
CA MET A 173 0.00 -7.09 -9.56
C MET A 173 1.41 -7.68 -9.51
N LEU A 174 2.09 -7.65 -8.36
CA LEU A 174 3.39 -8.30 -8.19
C LEU A 174 3.29 -9.83 -8.28
N LEU A 175 2.23 -10.42 -7.73
CA LEU A 175 2.00 -11.86 -7.85
C LEU A 175 1.78 -12.26 -9.33
N GLY A 176 0.95 -11.53 -10.06
CA GLY A 176 0.71 -11.76 -11.50
C GLY A 176 1.99 -11.67 -12.31
N PHE A 177 2.81 -10.65 -12.02
CA PHE A 177 4.14 -10.48 -12.61
C PHE A 177 5.03 -11.72 -12.40
N GLU A 178 5.17 -12.18 -11.15
CA GLU A 178 6.00 -13.36 -10.81
C GLU A 178 5.43 -14.65 -11.41
N LEU A 179 4.10 -14.81 -11.43
CA LEU A 179 3.44 -15.96 -12.06
C LEU A 179 3.70 -16.02 -13.58
N LEU A 180 3.71 -14.87 -14.25
CA LEU A 180 3.99 -14.81 -15.68
C LEU A 180 5.46 -15.19 -15.96
N VAL A 181 6.41 -14.55 -15.27
CA VAL A 181 7.84 -14.71 -15.56
C VAL A 181 8.36 -16.06 -15.08
N GLN A 182 8.05 -16.47 -13.83
CA GLN A 182 8.65 -17.67 -13.25
C GLN A 182 7.84 -18.94 -13.48
N LYS A 183 6.50 -18.83 -13.64
CA LYS A 183 5.61 -19.99 -13.81
C LYS A 183 4.97 -20.05 -15.19
N ASN A 184 5.27 -19.10 -16.09
CA ASN A 184 4.69 -18.97 -17.42
C ASN A 184 3.15 -19.01 -17.41
N LYS A 185 2.52 -18.50 -16.33
CA LYS A 185 1.06 -18.39 -16.21
C LYS A 185 0.61 -17.07 -16.81
N LYS A 186 -0.07 -17.14 -17.95
CA LYS A 186 -0.60 -15.99 -18.69
C LYS A 186 -1.96 -15.58 -18.16
N GLY A 187 -2.25 -14.30 -18.22
CA GLY A 187 -3.52 -13.67 -17.85
C GLY A 187 -3.56 -13.05 -16.47
N PRO A 188 -3.04 -13.67 -15.38
CA PRO A 188 -3.12 -13.08 -14.04
C PRO A 188 -2.50 -11.69 -13.94
N PHE A 189 -1.43 -11.39 -14.67
CA PHE A 189 -0.82 -10.07 -14.66
C PHE A 189 -1.72 -9.04 -15.35
N ALA A 190 -2.28 -9.36 -16.51
CA ALA A 190 -3.23 -8.49 -17.22
C ALA A 190 -4.45 -8.17 -16.37
N VAL A 191 -5.03 -9.17 -15.68
CA VAL A 191 -6.17 -8.97 -14.77
C VAL A 191 -5.79 -8.05 -13.61
N ALA A 192 -4.64 -8.27 -12.98
CA ALA A 192 -4.18 -7.43 -11.87
C ALA A 192 -3.91 -5.98 -12.31
N VAL A 193 -3.28 -5.78 -13.46
CA VAL A 193 -3.09 -4.46 -14.08
C VAL A 193 -4.44 -3.79 -14.34
N ALA A 194 -5.41 -4.53 -14.92
CA ALA A 194 -6.75 -3.99 -15.18
C ALA A 194 -7.44 -3.52 -13.89
N ILE A 195 -7.37 -4.32 -12.82
CA ILE A 195 -7.94 -3.97 -11.52
C ILE A 195 -7.28 -2.70 -10.97
N CYS A 196 -5.94 -2.65 -10.88
CA CYS A 196 -5.22 -1.52 -10.33
C CYS A 196 -5.45 -0.23 -11.14
N ALA A 197 -5.43 -0.31 -12.47
CA ALA A 197 -5.68 0.83 -13.34
C ALA A 197 -7.13 1.34 -13.26
N THR A 198 -8.11 0.42 -13.05
CA THR A 198 -9.51 0.78 -12.86
C THR A 198 -9.74 1.51 -11.54
N ILE A 199 -9.10 1.04 -10.45
CA ILE A 199 -9.29 1.58 -9.10
C ILE A 199 -8.88 3.05 -9.03
N SER A 200 -7.69 3.40 -9.51
CA SER A 200 -7.22 4.78 -9.46
C SER A 200 -6.07 5.02 -10.43
N TYR A 201 -6.26 5.94 -11.36
CA TYR A 201 -5.21 6.37 -12.30
C TYR A 201 -3.96 6.88 -11.57
N PHE A 202 -4.12 7.55 -10.42
CA PHE A 202 -3.03 8.11 -9.63
C PHE A 202 -2.15 7.02 -9.01
N PHE A 203 -2.77 6.07 -8.28
CA PHE A 203 -2.02 4.97 -7.67
C PHE A 203 -1.45 4.03 -8.72
N PHE A 204 -2.17 3.79 -9.81
CA PHE A 204 -1.66 2.99 -10.92
C PHE A 204 -0.39 3.59 -11.52
N ALA A 205 -0.31 4.91 -11.71
CA ALA A 205 0.93 5.56 -12.16
C ALA A 205 2.09 5.32 -11.19
N CYS A 206 1.85 5.43 -9.86
CA CYS A 206 2.84 5.08 -8.85
C CYS A 206 3.28 3.61 -8.96
N GLU A 207 2.33 2.70 -9.14
CA GLU A 207 2.55 1.26 -9.24
C GLU A 207 3.33 0.88 -10.50
N VAL A 208 3.09 1.54 -11.62
CA VAL A 208 3.88 1.34 -12.86
C VAL A 208 5.35 1.70 -12.64
N VAL A 209 5.63 2.85 -12.01
CA VAL A 209 7.01 3.23 -11.66
C VAL A 209 7.64 2.17 -10.75
N PHE A 210 6.91 1.71 -9.74
CA PHE A 210 7.39 0.68 -8.83
C PHE A 210 7.68 -0.64 -9.56
N VAL A 211 6.77 -1.12 -10.41
CA VAL A 211 6.92 -2.38 -11.16
C VAL A 211 8.11 -2.33 -12.11
N ILE A 212 8.37 -1.19 -12.75
CA ILE A 212 9.57 -1.02 -13.59
C ILE A 212 10.84 -1.18 -12.74
N ILE A 213 10.92 -0.52 -11.59
CA ILE A 213 12.07 -0.63 -10.69
C ILE A 213 12.17 -2.06 -10.14
N TYR A 214 11.04 -2.65 -9.74
CA TYR A 214 10.95 -4.03 -9.27
C TYR A 214 11.49 -5.00 -10.33
N PHE A 215 11.13 -4.84 -11.59
CA PHE A 215 11.65 -5.64 -12.69
C PHE A 215 13.18 -5.62 -12.74
N PHE A 216 13.81 -4.45 -12.76
CA PHE A 216 15.26 -4.35 -12.79
C PHE A 216 15.93 -4.94 -11.55
N LEU A 217 15.32 -4.75 -10.38
CA LEU A 217 15.82 -5.35 -9.13
C LEU A 217 15.72 -6.88 -9.15
N ARG A 218 14.63 -7.43 -9.73
CA ARG A 218 14.47 -8.87 -9.89
C ARG A 218 15.50 -9.45 -10.87
N CYS A 219 15.87 -8.74 -11.92
CA CYS A 219 16.93 -9.15 -12.82
C CYS A 219 18.32 -9.28 -12.12
N LEU A 220 18.50 -8.72 -10.93
CA LEU A 220 19.72 -8.92 -10.13
C LEU A 220 19.72 -10.24 -9.34
N ASP A 221 18.60 -10.94 -9.29
CA ASP A 221 18.48 -12.25 -8.64
C ASP A 221 18.76 -13.37 -9.64
N LYS A 222 19.67 -14.28 -9.28
CA LYS A 222 20.08 -15.39 -10.13
C LYS A 222 18.95 -16.37 -10.47
N ASP A 223 17.93 -16.41 -9.61
CA ASP A 223 16.77 -17.29 -9.79
C ASP A 223 15.68 -16.66 -10.68
N PHE A 224 15.90 -15.43 -11.16
CA PHE A 224 14.94 -14.73 -12.03
C PHE A 224 15.41 -14.75 -13.49
N GLU A 225 14.88 -15.72 -14.22
CA GLU A 225 15.21 -15.89 -15.65
C GLU A 225 14.13 -15.26 -16.52
N ILE A 226 14.54 -14.27 -17.30
CA ILE A 226 13.70 -13.62 -18.28
C ILE A 226 14.34 -13.68 -19.67
N ASP A 227 13.57 -14.05 -20.67
CA ASP A 227 13.92 -13.98 -22.08
C ASP A 227 13.07 -12.90 -22.78
N MET A 228 13.42 -12.59 -24.04
CA MET A 228 12.71 -11.58 -24.83
C MET A 228 11.23 -11.92 -25.05
N LYS A 229 10.88 -13.21 -25.07
CA LYS A 229 9.50 -13.67 -25.22
C LYS A 229 8.68 -13.37 -23.97
N LYS A 230 9.20 -13.69 -22.78
CA LYS A 230 8.57 -13.37 -21.49
C LYS A 230 8.48 -11.85 -21.29
N PHE A 231 9.51 -11.09 -21.66
CA PHE A 231 9.49 -9.64 -21.61
C PHE A 231 8.40 -9.06 -22.53
N GLY A 232 8.31 -9.54 -23.76
CA GLY A 232 7.22 -9.15 -24.68
C GLY A 232 5.84 -9.50 -24.15
N LEU A 233 5.67 -10.68 -23.47
CA LEU A 233 4.42 -11.05 -22.82
C LEU A 233 4.08 -10.15 -21.64
N LEU A 234 5.06 -9.70 -20.84
CA LEU A 234 4.82 -8.72 -19.76
C LEU A 234 4.25 -7.41 -20.33
N ILE A 235 4.86 -6.89 -21.40
CA ILE A 235 4.37 -5.68 -22.06
C ILE A 235 2.96 -5.91 -22.62
N LEU A 236 2.74 -7.02 -23.30
CA LEU A 236 1.44 -7.35 -23.89
C LEU A 236 0.35 -7.44 -22.83
N GLU A 237 0.59 -8.14 -21.71
CA GLU A 237 -0.39 -8.27 -20.63
C GLU A 237 -0.62 -6.92 -19.91
N ALA A 238 0.40 -6.09 -19.75
CA ALA A 238 0.24 -4.74 -19.22
C ALA A 238 -0.66 -3.88 -20.13
N VAL A 239 -0.42 -3.90 -21.45
CA VAL A 239 -1.25 -3.17 -22.44
C VAL A 239 -2.69 -3.68 -22.42
N ILE A 240 -2.90 -4.99 -22.43
CA ILE A 240 -4.25 -5.59 -22.35
C ILE A 240 -4.95 -5.14 -21.06
N GLY A 241 -4.26 -5.18 -19.92
CA GLY A 241 -4.82 -4.73 -18.64
C GLY A 241 -5.27 -3.28 -18.67
N VAL A 242 -4.43 -2.38 -19.21
CA VAL A 242 -4.78 -0.95 -19.39
C VAL A 242 -5.95 -0.79 -20.36
N MET A 243 -5.99 -1.53 -21.47
CA MET A 243 -7.11 -1.48 -22.42
C MET A 243 -8.44 -1.91 -21.78
N ILE A 244 -8.44 -2.94 -20.94
CA ILE A 244 -9.64 -3.37 -20.20
C ILE A 244 -10.13 -2.26 -19.25
N SER A 245 -9.21 -1.55 -18.59
CA SER A 245 -9.55 -0.47 -17.66
C SER A 245 -9.95 0.84 -18.37
N ALA A 246 -9.79 0.96 -19.68
CA ALA A 246 -9.92 2.21 -20.43
C ALA A 246 -11.28 2.90 -20.24
N VAL A 247 -12.34 2.15 -19.94
CA VAL A 247 -13.69 2.70 -19.70
C VAL A 247 -13.70 3.72 -18.54
N ILE A 248 -12.92 3.50 -17.49
CA ILE A 248 -12.81 4.41 -16.34
C ILE A 248 -11.49 5.18 -16.42
N PHE A 249 -10.40 4.51 -16.76
CA PHE A 249 -9.06 5.07 -16.76
C PHE A 249 -8.92 6.24 -17.75
N LEU A 250 -9.38 6.08 -19.01
CA LEU A 250 -9.20 7.08 -20.04
C LEU A 250 -9.96 8.38 -19.76
N PRO A 251 -11.27 8.37 -19.44
CA PRO A 251 -11.98 9.60 -19.07
C PRO A 251 -11.36 10.30 -17.86
N SER A 252 -10.89 9.51 -16.86
CA SER A 252 -10.24 10.05 -15.66
C SER A 252 -8.92 10.75 -16.00
N ALA A 253 -8.08 10.11 -16.82
CA ALA A 253 -6.81 10.67 -17.26
C ALA A 253 -7.00 11.96 -18.07
N LEU A 254 -7.96 11.98 -18.99
CA LEU A 254 -8.29 13.16 -19.80
C LEU A 254 -8.79 14.33 -18.93
N SER A 255 -9.63 14.04 -17.92
CA SER A 255 -10.10 15.08 -17.00
C SER A 255 -8.97 15.71 -16.20
N VAL A 256 -7.99 14.91 -15.78
CA VAL A 256 -6.84 15.40 -15.00
C VAL A 256 -5.89 16.25 -15.83
N MET A 257 -5.77 16.00 -17.13
CA MET A 257 -4.89 16.80 -18.01
C MET A 257 -5.28 18.29 -18.03
N GLY A 258 -6.55 18.63 -17.79
CA GLY A 258 -7.03 19.99 -17.65
C GLY A 258 -6.73 20.65 -16.29
N ASN A 259 -6.23 19.92 -15.31
CA ASN A 259 -5.95 20.45 -13.98
C ASN A 259 -4.59 21.15 -13.95
N TYR A 260 -4.57 22.43 -13.51
CA TYR A 260 -3.35 23.24 -13.45
C TYR A 260 -2.25 22.61 -12.61
N ARG A 261 -2.60 21.86 -11.56
CA ARG A 261 -1.64 21.16 -10.68
C ARG A 261 -0.77 20.14 -11.43
N VAL A 262 -1.25 19.59 -12.54
CA VAL A 262 -0.47 18.62 -13.33
C VAL A 262 0.73 19.29 -14.01
N ASN A 263 0.68 20.60 -14.20
CA ASN A 263 1.74 21.38 -14.82
C ASN A 263 2.81 21.89 -13.85
N GLU A 264 2.57 21.79 -12.53
CA GLU A 264 3.59 22.11 -11.54
C GLU A 264 4.76 21.11 -11.64
N ARG A 265 5.97 21.64 -11.60
CA ARG A 265 7.21 20.83 -11.64
C ARG A 265 8.21 21.34 -10.63
N LEU A 266 9.00 20.43 -10.10
CA LEU A 266 10.14 20.80 -9.27
C LEU A 266 11.20 21.49 -10.13
N TYR A 267 11.90 22.46 -9.55
CA TYR A 267 12.99 23.17 -10.21
C TYR A 267 14.11 23.55 -9.23
N GLY A 268 15.30 23.84 -9.77
CA GLY A 268 16.44 24.28 -8.97
C GLY A 268 16.85 23.26 -7.90
N LEU A 269 17.11 23.74 -6.69
CA LEU A 269 17.56 22.93 -5.56
C LEU A 269 16.46 21.99 -5.04
N ASP A 270 15.18 22.29 -5.27
CA ASP A 270 14.06 21.43 -4.87
C ASP A 270 14.07 20.06 -5.56
N LEU A 271 14.88 19.89 -6.61
CA LEU A 271 15.12 18.60 -7.24
C LEU A 271 15.91 17.63 -6.34
N VAL A 272 16.83 18.15 -5.53
CA VAL A 272 17.80 17.33 -4.80
C VAL A 272 17.73 17.49 -3.27
N ILE A 273 17.20 18.60 -2.78
CA ILE A 273 17.13 18.91 -1.35
C ILE A 273 15.69 19.26 -0.97
N TYR A 274 15.19 18.61 0.08
CA TYR A 274 13.90 19.00 0.66
C TYR A 274 14.01 20.35 1.37
N GLY A 275 13.05 21.23 1.14
CA GLY A 275 12.97 22.54 1.81
C GLY A 275 12.62 22.46 3.32
N GLU A 276 12.59 21.26 3.90
CA GLU A 276 12.32 20.99 5.31
C GLU A 276 13.49 20.25 5.96
N ASN A 277 14.16 20.86 6.93
CA ASN A 277 15.32 20.28 7.61
C ASN A 277 15.00 18.95 8.34
N VAL A 278 13.75 18.79 8.79
CA VAL A 278 13.29 17.59 9.51
C VAL A 278 12.82 16.47 8.59
N ARG A 279 12.81 16.65 7.27
CA ARG A 279 12.23 15.69 6.34
C ARG A 279 12.90 14.33 6.39
N ILE A 280 14.23 14.27 6.30
CA ILE A 280 14.99 13.01 6.31
C ILE A 280 14.89 12.30 7.67
N PRO A 281 15.13 12.96 8.83
CA PRO A 281 14.86 12.34 10.12
C PRO A 281 13.43 11.81 10.25
N ARG A 282 12.45 12.51 9.72
CA ARG A 282 11.06 12.09 9.75
C ARG A 282 10.76 10.89 8.85
N ILE A 283 11.41 10.78 7.69
CA ILE A 283 11.35 9.58 6.87
C ILE A 283 11.86 8.38 7.68
N ILE A 284 12.99 8.49 8.36
CA ILE A 284 13.53 7.42 9.21
C ILE A 284 12.56 7.10 10.34
N GLN A 285 12.07 8.11 11.06
CA GLN A 285 11.08 7.93 12.13
C GLN A 285 9.87 7.12 11.64
N SER A 286 9.34 7.43 10.48
CA SER A 286 8.13 6.82 9.93
C SER A 286 8.21 5.30 9.74
N PHE A 287 9.41 4.73 9.63
CA PHE A 287 9.62 3.28 9.53
C PHE A 287 9.77 2.58 10.87
N PHE A 288 10.17 3.30 11.93
CA PHE A 288 10.51 2.70 13.22
C PHE A 288 9.50 2.98 14.33
N MET A 289 8.72 4.04 14.19
CA MET A 289 7.75 4.46 15.21
C MET A 289 6.35 4.49 14.63
N LEU A 290 5.37 4.43 15.53
CA LEU A 290 3.97 4.62 15.18
C LEU A 290 3.80 5.93 14.39
N SER A 291 2.93 5.86 13.41
CA SER A 291 2.64 7.01 12.54
C SER A 291 2.06 8.17 13.35
N ASP A 292 2.62 9.33 13.15
CA ASP A 292 2.10 10.56 13.70
C ASP A 292 0.75 10.90 13.07
N MET A 293 -0.26 11.16 13.89
CA MET A 293 -1.55 11.57 13.38
C MET A 293 -1.49 13.02 12.89
N PRO A 294 -2.06 13.35 11.72
CA PRO A 294 -2.02 14.71 11.17
C PRO A 294 -2.54 15.80 12.10
N ALA A 295 -3.49 15.45 12.98
CA ALA A 295 -4.12 16.40 13.90
C ALA A 295 -3.32 16.67 15.18
N ARG A 296 -2.15 16.05 15.38
CA ARG A 296 -1.34 16.18 16.62
C ARG A 296 0.03 16.77 16.33
N ILE A 297 0.62 17.36 17.35
CA ILE A 297 2.04 17.74 17.36
C ILE A 297 2.86 16.45 17.36
N ASN A 298 3.81 16.37 16.47
CA ASN A 298 4.67 15.22 16.27
C ASN A 298 6.05 15.47 16.90
N ILE A 299 6.81 14.39 17.13
CA ILE A 299 8.19 14.47 17.64
C ILE A 299 9.04 15.41 16.78
N LEU A 300 8.89 15.33 15.47
CA LEU A 300 9.54 16.21 14.50
C LEU A 300 8.45 17.04 13.81
N ASN A 301 8.23 18.26 14.27
CA ASN A 301 7.16 19.11 13.75
C ASN A 301 7.44 19.56 12.31
N SER A 302 6.45 19.39 11.44
CA SER A 302 6.49 19.83 10.04
C SER A 302 5.07 19.94 9.49
N ASP A 303 4.69 21.10 9.00
CA ASP A 303 3.35 21.33 8.45
C ASP A 303 3.18 20.62 7.09
N LYS A 304 4.19 20.61 6.24
CA LYS A 304 4.13 19.94 4.93
C LYS A 304 4.04 18.42 5.01
N ALA A 305 4.55 17.82 6.10
CA ALA A 305 4.55 16.38 6.27
C ALA A 305 3.24 15.82 6.84
N ARG A 306 2.35 16.66 7.39
CA ARG A 306 1.10 16.21 8.05
C ARG A 306 0.18 15.40 7.15
N TRP A 307 0.12 15.70 5.86
CA TRP A 307 -0.77 15.06 4.90
C TRP A 307 -0.03 14.21 3.85
N ALA A 308 1.25 13.95 4.12
CA ALA A 308 2.14 13.31 3.17
C ALA A 308 2.01 11.78 3.09
N SER A 309 1.19 11.14 3.92
CA SER A 309 1.07 9.67 4.05
C SER A 309 2.39 8.98 4.39
N MET A 310 3.27 9.68 5.12
CA MET A 310 4.61 9.19 5.47
C MET A 310 4.55 8.27 6.68
N ALA A 311 4.21 7.00 6.45
CA ALA A 311 3.99 6.01 7.47
C ALA A 311 4.41 4.62 6.99
N GLY A 312 5.68 4.28 7.22
CA GLY A 312 6.27 3.00 6.82
C GLY A 312 6.33 1.95 7.93
N TYR A 313 5.85 2.26 9.13
CA TYR A 313 5.94 1.42 10.32
C TYR A 313 5.31 0.03 10.11
N LEU A 314 6.01 -1.00 10.56
CA LEU A 314 5.48 -2.36 10.67
C LEU A 314 5.11 -2.65 12.14
N PRO A 315 3.89 -3.20 12.41
CA PRO A 315 3.42 -3.48 13.75
C PRO A 315 4.37 -4.37 14.56
N MET A 316 4.29 -4.28 15.89
CA MET A 316 4.99 -5.16 16.84
C MET A 316 6.52 -5.20 16.65
N PHE A 317 7.14 -4.03 16.36
CA PHE A 317 8.58 -3.93 16.10
C PHE A 317 9.07 -4.82 14.94
N SER A 318 8.21 -5.14 13.98
CA SER A 318 8.54 -6.06 12.88
C SER A 318 9.62 -5.53 11.93
N MET A 319 10.03 -4.26 12.04
CA MET A 319 11.26 -3.75 11.43
C MET A 319 12.50 -4.54 11.86
N ALA A 320 12.46 -5.22 13.01
CA ALA A 320 13.51 -6.16 13.41
C ALA A 320 13.68 -7.29 12.39
N GLY A 321 12.60 -7.78 11.78
CA GLY A 321 12.67 -8.77 10.71
C GLY A 321 13.36 -8.23 9.45
N VAL A 322 13.07 -7.00 9.06
CA VAL A 322 13.70 -6.33 7.91
C VAL A 322 15.21 -6.15 8.13
N ILE A 323 15.60 -5.62 9.30
CA ILE A 323 17.01 -5.41 9.65
C ILE A 323 17.74 -6.74 9.78
N ALA A 324 17.12 -7.75 10.41
CA ALA A 324 17.67 -9.08 10.51
C ALA A 324 17.93 -9.70 9.13
N PHE A 325 16.97 -9.57 8.21
CA PHE A 325 17.13 -9.99 6.82
C PHE A 325 18.32 -9.30 6.15
N MET A 326 18.38 -7.98 6.21
CA MET A 326 19.46 -7.19 5.63
C MET A 326 20.85 -7.56 6.19
N ARG A 327 20.93 -7.93 7.47
CA ARG A 327 22.19 -8.36 8.12
C ARG A 327 22.62 -9.77 7.74
N THR A 328 21.65 -10.69 7.55
CA THR A 328 21.90 -12.10 7.31
C THR A 328 21.98 -12.48 5.83
N ARG A 329 21.35 -11.67 4.94
CA ARG A 329 21.18 -11.96 3.51
C ARG A 329 21.84 -10.89 2.61
N LYS A 330 23.09 -10.52 2.90
CA LYS A 330 23.83 -9.50 2.13
C LYS A 330 24.21 -9.94 0.72
N LYS A 331 24.41 -11.24 0.50
CA LYS A 331 24.85 -11.84 -0.77
C LYS A 331 24.05 -13.13 -1.04
N GLY A 332 23.95 -13.50 -2.33
CA GLY A 332 23.28 -14.74 -2.74
C GLY A 332 21.81 -14.55 -3.04
N LYS A 333 21.07 -15.65 -2.92
CA LYS A 333 19.61 -15.71 -3.16
C LYS A 333 18.88 -14.67 -2.29
N ASP A 334 17.89 -14.03 -2.87
CA ASP A 334 17.06 -13.01 -2.22
C ASP A 334 17.78 -11.69 -1.85
N SER A 335 19.09 -11.53 -2.17
CA SER A 335 19.81 -10.26 -1.91
C SER A 335 19.19 -9.06 -2.64
N TRP A 336 18.41 -9.29 -3.68
CA TRP A 336 17.67 -8.27 -4.40
C TRP A 336 16.67 -7.52 -3.50
N LEU A 337 16.07 -8.18 -2.49
CA LEU A 337 15.19 -7.52 -1.51
C LEU A 337 15.93 -6.46 -0.70
N THR A 338 17.15 -6.77 -0.23
CA THR A 338 18.00 -5.78 0.46
C THR A 338 18.31 -4.60 -0.44
N LYS A 339 18.68 -4.86 -1.71
CA LYS A 339 18.94 -3.80 -2.70
C LYS A 339 17.68 -2.98 -2.96
N ALA A 340 16.52 -3.63 -3.04
CA ALA A 340 15.23 -2.95 -3.23
C ALA A 340 14.93 -1.94 -2.10
N ILE A 341 15.07 -2.35 -0.84
CA ILE A 341 14.83 -1.45 0.28
C ILE A 341 15.84 -0.30 0.31
N ILE A 342 17.09 -0.54 -0.06
CA ILE A 342 18.09 0.54 -0.18
C ILE A 342 17.70 1.52 -1.30
N VAL A 343 17.34 1.02 -2.48
CA VAL A 343 16.92 1.87 -3.63
C VAL A 343 15.69 2.70 -3.26
N PHE A 344 14.65 2.09 -2.70
CA PHE A 344 13.44 2.82 -2.28
C PHE A 344 13.72 3.77 -1.13
N GLY A 345 14.63 3.45 -0.21
CA GLY A 345 15.11 4.36 0.83
C GLY A 345 15.80 5.59 0.26
N ILE A 346 16.68 5.42 -0.73
CA ILE A 346 17.31 6.54 -1.44
C ILE A 346 16.28 7.38 -2.17
N MET A 347 15.32 6.73 -2.86
CA MET A 347 14.25 7.42 -3.57
C MET A 347 13.37 8.26 -2.62
N ALA A 348 13.10 7.77 -1.42
CA ALA A 348 12.38 8.54 -0.41
C ALA A 348 13.15 9.78 0.08
N CYS A 349 14.49 9.69 0.14
CA CYS A 349 15.35 10.77 0.64
C CYS A 349 15.70 11.84 -0.41
N VAL A 350 15.50 11.58 -1.70
CA VAL A 350 15.84 12.52 -2.79
C VAL A 350 14.55 13.02 -3.45
N PRO A 351 14.23 14.34 -3.41
CA PRO A 351 12.97 14.89 -3.87
C PRO A 351 12.56 14.48 -5.27
N ILE A 352 13.42 14.61 -6.26
CA ILE A 352 13.10 14.25 -7.66
C ILE A 352 12.80 12.75 -7.81
N LEU A 353 13.50 11.88 -7.07
CA LEU A 353 13.24 10.44 -7.11
C LEU A 353 11.92 10.10 -6.40
N ASN A 354 11.63 10.72 -5.26
CA ASN A 354 10.34 10.57 -4.59
C ASN A 354 9.19 11.07 -5.47
N SER A 355 9.38 12.21 -6.16
CA SER A 355 8.37 12.79 -7.03
C SER A 355 8.05 11.96 -8.28
N SER A 356 8.94 11.04 -8.68
CA SER A 356 8.67 10.14 -9.81
C SER A 356 7.39 9.30 -9.59
N PHE A 357 7.07 8.97 -8.35
CA PHE A 357 5.83 8.26 -7.99
C PHE A 357 4.57 9.14 -8.09
N VAL A 358 4.71 10.44 -8.21
CA VAL A 358 3.59 11.38 -8.42
C VAL A 358 3.76 12.19 -9.71
N LEU A 359 4.33 11.56 -10.74
CA LEU A 359 4.54 12.12 -12.08
C LEU A 359 5.32 13.45 -12.06
N PHE A 360 6.30 13.55 -11.16
CA PHE A 360 7.17 14.72 -10.96
C PHE A 360 6.46 16.03 -10.55
N ASN A 361 5.24 15.91 -10.00
CA ASN A 361 4.40 17.04 -9.63
C ASN A 361 4.66 17.55 -8.20
N ALA A 362 5.02 16.66 -7.26
CA ALA A 362 5.26 17.02 -5.87
C ALA A 362 6.34 16.14 -5.24
N SER A 363 7.14 16.70 -4.33
CA SER A 363 8.25 15.96 -3.71
C SER A 363 7.95 15.40 -2.33
N TYR A 364 6.91 15.83 -1.65
CA TYR A 364 6.69 15.49 -0.23
C TYR A 364 5.68 14.37 0.01
N TYR A 365 4.95 13.90 -0.99
CA TYR A 365 4.03 12.78 -0.83
C TYR A 365 4.76 11.44 -0.74
N ALA A 366 4.43 10.65 0.29
CA ALA A 366 4.90 9.29 0.51
C ALA A 366 3.78 8.25 0.25
N ARG A 367 2.83 8.57 -0.64
CA ARG A 367 1.65 7.76 -0.96
C ARG A 367 1.97 6.41 -1.59
N TRP A 368 3.20 6.20 -1.99
CA TRP A 368 3.73 4.97 -2.57
C TRP A 368 4.35 3.99 -1.56
N TYR A 369 4.44 4.35 -0.27
CA TYR A 369 5.14 3.55 0.75
C TYR A 369 4.54 2.16 0.98
N TYR A 370 3.24 1.94 0.68
CA TYR A 370 2.63 0.60 0.80
C TYR A 370 3.33 -0.45 -0.09
N MET A 371 3.95 -0.04 -1.18
CA MET A 371 4.63 -0.94 -2.10
C MET A 371 5.95 -1.51 -1.51
N PRO A 372 6.93 -0.72 -1.05
CA PRO A 372 8.08 -1.26 -0.34
C PRO A 372 7.72 -1.93 0.99
N ILE A 373 6.65 -1.50 1.67
CA ILE A 373 6.16 -2.19 2.87
C ILE A 373 5.81 -3.66 2.57
N LEU A 374 5.24 -3.97 1.43
CA LEU A 374 4.97 -5.35 1.02
C LEU A 374 6.27 -6.17 0.93
N LEU A 375 7.34 -5.60 0.38
CA LEU A 375 8.66 -6.26 0.35
C LEU A 375 9.25 -6.43 1.75
N MET A 376 9.06 -5.45 2.63
CA MET A 376 9.49 -5.54 4.03
C MET A 376 8.74 -6.66 4.78
N CYS A 377 7.44 -6.84 4.51
CA CYS A 377 6.66 -7.97 5.04
C CYS A 377 7.18 -9.32 4.51
N LEU A 378 7.54 -9.39 3.24
CA LEU A 378 8.18 -10.58 2.65
C LEU A 378 9.53 -10.89 3.31
N MET A 379 10.38 -9.88 3.54
CA MET A 379 11.67 -10.05 4.24
C MET A 379 11.46 -10.61 5.65
N THR A 380 10.52 -10.04 6.41
CA THR A 380 10.20 -10.51 7.76
C THR A 380 9.66 -11.93 7.75
N ALA A 381 8.76 -12.27 6.80
CA ALA A 381 8.24 -13.62 6.65
C ALA A 381 9.35 -14.64 6.32
N LYS A 382 10.31 -14.28 5.46
CA LYS A 382 11.47 -15.15 5.17
C LYS A 382 12.33 -15.40 6.41
N VAL A 383 12.62 -14.38 7.22
CA VAL A 383 13.39 -14.56 8.46
C VAL A 383 12.65 -15.51 9.42
N ILE A 384 11.34 -15.31 9.61
CA ILE A 384 10.53 -16.17 10.49
C ILE A 384 10.48 -17.62 9.98
N ALA A 385 10.37 -17.79 8.66
CA ALA A 385 10.27 -19.12 8.04
C ALA A 385 11.56 -19.92 8.11
N GLU A 386 12.71 -19.28 7.97
CA GLU A 386 13.99 -19.96 7.86
C GLU A 386 14.71 -20.08 9.19
N ASN A 387 14.80 -19.02 9.96
CA ASN A 387 15.37 -19.01 11.31
C ASN A 387 14.85 -17.82 12.13
N LYS A 388 13.82 -18.07 12.92
CA LYS A 388 13.21 -17.05 13.80
C LYS A 388 14.17 -16.44 14.84
N ASP A 389 15.24 -17.16 15.22
CA ASP A 389 16.24 -16.63 16.17
C ASP A 389 17.05 -15.48 15.57
N ASP A 390 17.11 -15.37 14.24
CA ASP A 390 17.74 -14.23 13.57
C ASP A 390 17.03 -12.89 13.84
N LEU A 391 15.74 -12.90 14.23
CA LEU A 391 15.03 -11.68 14.62
C LEU A 391 15.77 -10.89 15.71
N LYS A 392 16.47 -11.58 16.61
CA LYS A 392 17.29 -10.95 17.68
C LYS A 392 18.35 -10.00 17.10
N LYS A 393 18.89 -10.32 15.91
CA LYS A 393 19.90 -9.49 15.23
C LYS A 393 19.36 -8.14 14.76
N GLY A 394 18.06 -8.05 14.54
CA GLY A 394 17.38 -6.81 14.16
C GLY A 394 16.80 -6.03 15.33
N PHE A 395 16.51 -6.70 16.45
CA PHE A 395 15.77 -6.08 17.57
C PHE A 395 16.54 -4.93 18.23
N VAL A 396 17.83 -5.16 18.55
CA VAL A 396 18.66 -4.13 19.20
C VAL A 396 18.76 -2.84 18.38
N PRO A 397 19.06 -2.87 17.05
CA PRO A 397 19.02 -1.66 16.24
C PRO A 397 17.66 -0.94 16.25
N VAL A 398 16.55 -1.66 16.22
CA VAL A 398 15.20 -1.05 16.31
C VAL A 398 15.05 -0.31 17.63
N CYS A 399 15.39 -0.96 18.75
CA CYS A 399 15.33 -0.34 20.08
C CYS A 399 16.21 0.93 20.16
N VAL A 400 17.42 0.89 19.59
CA VAL A 400 18.33 2.04 19.59
C VAL A 400 17.72 3.21 18.81
N VAL A 401 17.19 2.96 17.60
CA VAL A 401 16.56 4.01 16.79
C VAL A 401 15.33 4.58 17.50
N CYS A 402 14.47 3.72 18.06
CA CYS A 402 13.30 4.17 18.83
C CYS A 402 13.73 5.01 20.06
N ALA A 403 14.77 4.59 20.80
CA ALA A 403 15.27 5.33 21.95
C ALA A 403 15.80 6.73 21.56
N ILE A 404 16.48 6.85 20.41
CA ILE A 404 16.94 8.14 19.88
C ILE A 404 15.74 9.07 19.64
N PHE A 405 14.70 8.59 18.92
CA PHE A 405 13.52 9.43 18.65
C PHE A 405 12.73 9.77 19.90
N ILE A 406 12.61 8.84 20.85
CA ILE A 406 11.99 9.13 22.16
C ILE A 406 12.80 10.21 22.90
N GLY A 407 14.13 10.09 22.91
CA GLY A 407 15.01 11.10 23.49
C GLY A 407 14.83 12.48 22.86
N ILE A 408 14.75 12.56 21.51
CA ILE A 408 14.47 13.81 20.80
C ILE A 408 13.10 14.38 21.20
N GLY A 409 12.07 13.54 21.32
CA GLY A 409 10.72 13.98 21.70
C GLY A 409 10.59 14.42 23.18
N LEU A 410 11.57 14.12 24.02
CA LEU A 410 11.63 14.56 25.42
C LEU A 410 12.44 15.88 25.58
N LEU A 411 13.10 16.33 24.52
CA LEU A 411 13.78 17.64 24.53
C LEU A 411 12.73 18.76 24.55
N PRO A 412 12.98 19.85 25.35
CA PRO A 412 12.06 20.96 25.47
C PRO A 412 11.91 21.76 24.17
#